data_70e6f112a7187f94ff5570e29d2453d2
#
_entry.id   70e6f112a7187f94ff5570e29d2453d2
#
_cell.length_a   1.000
_cell.length_b   1.000
_cell.length_c   1.000
_cell.angle_alpha   90.00
_cell.angle_beta   90.00
_cell.angle_gamma   90.00
#
_symmetry.space_group_name_H-M   'P 1'
#
loop_
_entity.id
_entity.type
_entity.pdbx_description
1 polymer ?
#
loop_
_entity_poly.entity_id
_entity_poly.type
_entity_poly.pdbx_seq_one_letter_code
_entity_poly.pdbx_strand_id
1 'polypeptide(L)'
;MLAEARRRLPEHVRLVEGHAESLPFADGEFDALTFTYLLRYVAEPATTLRELARVTRRGGTIAGLEFAVPHGLWRPPWELYVRALLPLAGRAISPAWHEVGGFLGPSIREFYARWPEGRLLELWRDAGITDVRSRRLSLGGGIVTWGRRT
;
A
#
# COMPACT_ATOMS: atom_id res chain seq x y z
N MET A 1 8.65 -7.55 -14.55
CA MET A 1 8.86 -6.48 -13.54
C MET A 1 10.30 -6.41 -13.05
N LEU A 2 10.89 -7.46 -12.46
CA LEU A 2 12.28 -7.41 -11.94
C LEU A 2 13.35 -7.09 -13.01
N ALA A 3 13.23 -7.63 -14.24
CA ALA A 3 14.13 -7.30 -15.33
C ALA A 3 14.09 -5.80 -15.72
N GLU A 4 12.91 -5.17 -15.67
CA GLU A 4 12.75 -3.75 -15.90
C GLU A 4 13.30 -2.91 -14.73
N ALA A 5 13.08 -3.36 -13.50
CA ALA A 5 13.63 -2.71 -12.32
C ALA A 5 15.17 -2.73 -12.35
N ARG A 6 15.79 -3.85 -12.73
CA ARG A 6 17.26 -3.97 -12.87
C ARG A 6 17.85 -2.97 -13.89
N ARG A 7 17.11 -2.62 -14.94
CA ARG A 7 17.57 -1.63 -15.93
C ARG A 7 17.51 -0.19 -15.43
N ARG A 8 16.65 0.09 -14.46
CA ARG A 8 16.37 1.46 -13.98
C ARG A 8 17.01 1.78 -12.65
N LEU A 9 17.33 0.77 -11.86
CA LEU A 9 17.88 0.97 -10.52
C LEU A 9 19.41 0.90 -10.52
N PRO A 10 20.06 1.66 -9.65
CA PRO A 10 21.50 1.58 -9.45
C PRO A 10 21.95 0.17 -9.05
N GLU A 11 23.18 -0.21 -9.40
CA GLU A 11 23.72 -1.55 -9.15
C GLU A 11 23.75 -1.97 -7.69
N HIS A 12 23.89 -1.01 -6.76
CA HIS A 12 23.86 -1.28 -5.32
C HIS A 12 22.48 -1.66 -4.77
N VAL A 13 21.41 -1.51 -5.56
CA VAL A 13 20.05 -1.91 -5.15
C VAL A 13 19.86 -3.40 -5.38
N ARG A 14 19.71 -4.14 -4.28
CA ARG A 14 19.43 -5.56 -4.30
C ARG A 14 17.95 -5.79 -4.61
N LEU A 15 17.67 -6.51 -5.70
CA LEU A 15 16.33 -6.96 -6.05
C LEU A 15 16.16 -8.41 -5.61
N VAL A 16 15.12 -8.66 -4.82
CA VAL A 16 14.79 -9.99 -4.28
C VAL A 16 13.36 -10.33 -4.68
N GLU A 17 13.16 -11.55 -5.16
CA GLU A 17 11.84 -12.10 -5.42
C GLU A 17 11.34 -12.79 -4.16
N GLY A 18 10.07 -12.57 -3.80
CA GLY A 18 9.47 -13.14 -2.60
C GLY A 18 8.01 -12.77 -2.45
N HIS A 19 7.36 -13.40 -1.48
CA HIS A 19 5.99 -13.10 -1.08
C HIS A 19 6.01 -12.21 0.17
N ALA A 20 5.14 -11.20 0.20
CA ALA A 20 5.10 -10.24 1.31
C ALA A 20 4.69 -10.87 2.65
N GLU A 21 4.01 -12.02 2.61
CA GLU A 21 3.62 -12.81 3.77
C GLU A 21 4.74 -13.72 4.30
N SER A 22 5.85 -13.87 3.54
CA SER A 22 7.02 -14.70 3.91
C SER A 22 8.25 -14.20 3.17
N LEU A 23 8.95 -13.26 3.77
CA LEU A 23 10.12 -12.60 3.18
C LEU A 23 11.39 -13.42 3.44
N PRO A 24 12.29 -13.56 2.46
CA PRO A 24 13.54 -14.31 2.60
C PRO A 24 14.63 -13.50 3.33
N PHE A 25 14.30 -12.92 4.49
CA PHE A 25 15.16 -12.07 5.30
C PHE A 25 15.12 -12.49 6.75
N ALA A 26 16.21 -12.25 7.48
CA ALA A 26 16.31 -12.54 8.90
C ALA A 26 15.46 -11.55 9.74
N ASP A 27 15.17 -11.94 10.99
CA ASP A 27 14.52 -11.06 11.96
C ASP A 27 15.37 -9.83 12.21
N GLY A 28 14.76 -8.65 12.07
CA GLY A 28 15.43 -7.38 12.35
C GLY A 28 16.54 -7.01 11.37
N GLU A 29 16.54 -7.54 10.16
CA GLU A 29 17.58 -7.29 9.16
C GLU A 29 17.61 -5.83 8.69
N PHE A 30 16.47 -5.12 8.73
CA PHE A 30 16.35 -3.78 8.18
C PHE A 30 16.16 -2.70 9.26
N ASP A 31 16.84 -1.56 9.10
CA ASP A 31 16.68 -0.37 9.94
C ASP A 31 15.33 0.33 9.74
N ALA A 32 14.85 0.33 8.51
CA ALA A 32 13.57 0.89 8.12
C ALA A 32 12.99 0.13 6.93
N LEU A 33 11.67 0.14 6.81
CA LEU A 33 10.95 -0.51 5.72
C LEU A 33 9.87 0.42 5.18
N THR A 34 9.75 0.48 3.85
CA THR A 34 8.64 1.17 3.21
C THR A 34 7.97 0.27 2.18
N PHE A 35 6.66 0.43 2.02
CA PHE A 35 5.91 -0.24 0.97
C PHE A 35 4.88 0.70 0.36
N THR A 36 4.48 0.40 -0.89
CA THR A 36 3.45 1.16 -1.60
C THR A 36 2.46 0.22 -2.25
N TYR A 37 1.16 0.50 -2.05
CA TYR A 37 0.04 -0.23 -2.65
C TYR A 37 0.08 -1.76 -2.42
N LEU A 38 0.60 -2.20 -1.29
CA LEU A 38 0.83 -3.62 -0.99
C LEU A 38 -0.39 -4.30 -0.38
N LEU A 39 -0.98 -3.71 0.68
CA LEU A 39 -1.98 -4.39 1.51
C LEU A 39 -3.26 -4.76 0.75
N ARG A 40 -3.55 -4.10 -0.34
CA ARG A 40 -4.69 -4.40 -1.20
C ARG A 40 -4.48 -5.63 -2.09
N TYR A 41 -3.23 -6.05 -2.29
CA TYR A 41 -2.87 -7.17 -3.17
C TYR A 41 -2.50 -8.45 -2.42
N VAL A 42 -2.46 -8.42 -1.09
CA VAL A 42 -2.17 -9.60 -0.26
C VAL A 42 -3.47 -10.23 0.22
N ALA A 43 -3.45 -11.53 0.45
CA ALA A 43 -4.62 -12.25 0.94
C ALA A 43 -4.97 -11.84 2.38
N GLU A 44 -3.95 -11.73 3.24
CA GLU A 44 -4.10 -11.45 4.67
C GLU A 44 -3.18 -10.29 5.12
N PRO A 45 -3.70 -9.05 5.18
CA PRO A 45 -2.94 -7.88 5.64
C PRO A 45 -2.30 -8.05 7.02
N ALA A 46 -2.96 -8.77 7.94
CA ALA A 46 -2.43 -9.03 9.29
C ALA A 46 -1.13 -9.86 9.25
N THR A 47 -1.07 -10.89 8.40
CA THR A 47 0.12 -11.74 8.24
C THR A 47 1.25 -10.94 7.59
N THR A 48 0.92 -10.18 6.54
CA THR A 48 1.88 -9.29 5.88
C THR A 48 2.49 -8.29 6.85
N LEU A 49 1.67 -7.57 7.63
CA LEU A 49 2.17 -6.57 8.58
C LEU A 49 3.06 -7.18 9.66
N ARG A 50 2.74 -8.39 10.16
CA ARG A 50 3.61 -9.12 11.10
C ARG A 50 4.95 -9.48 10.47
N GLU A 51 4.94 -9.89 9.21
CA GLU A 51 6.17 -10.24 8.48
C GLU A 51 7.04 -9.01 8.21
N LEU A 52 6.44 -7.88 7.80
CA LEU A 52 7.14 -6.60 7.65
C LEU A 52 7.74 -6.13 9.00
N ALA A 53 7.01 -6.31 10.10
CA ALA A 53 7.52 -6.02 11.43
C ALA A 53 8.65 -6.98 11.82
N ARG A 54 8.57 -8.29 11.51
CA ARG A 54 9.61 -9.28 11.82
C ARG A 54 10.96 -8.90 11.22
N VAL A 55 10.98 -8.54 9.94
CA VAL A 55 12.23 -8.22 9.24
C VAL A 55 12.78 -6.83 9.56
N THR A 56 12.00 -5.96 10.17
CA THR A 56 12.44 -4.64 10.62
C THR A 56 13.02 -4.77 12.03
N ARG A 57 14.17 -4.16 12.33
CA ARG A 57 14.76 -4.19 13.68
C ARG A 57 13.89 -3.48 14.72
N ARG A 58 14.07 -3.80 16.00
CA ARG A 58 13.42 -3.07 17.10
C ARG A 58 13.77 -1.58 17.05
N GLY A 59 12.78 -0.72 17.25
CA GLY A 59 12.89 0.72 17.10
C GLY A 59 12.96 1.22 15.65
N GLY A 60 13.02 0.31 14.66
CA GLY A 60 12.99 0.63 13.24
C GLY A 60 11.65 1.19 12.80
N THR A 61 11.66 1.99 11.76
CA THR A 61 10.45 2.63 11.21
C THR A 61 9.86 1.81 10.08
N ILE A 62 8.54 1.62 10.11
CA ILE A 62 7.78 1.02 9.01
C ILE A 62 6.81 2.07 8.49
N ALA A 63 6.75 2.28 7.17
CA ALA A 63 5.83 3.22 6.54
C ALA A 63 5.19 2.62 5.29
N GLY A 64 3.89 2.83 5.13
CA GLY A 64 3.13 2.37 3.96
C GLY A 64 2.35 3.50 3.31
N LEU A 65 2.36 3.55 1.97
CA LEU A 65 1.50 4.41 1.17
C LEU A 65 0.44 3.55 0.49
N GLU A 66 -0.82 3.88 0.70
CA GLU A 66 -1.96 3.21 0.09
C GLU A 66 -2.93 4.21 -0.55
N PHE A 67 -3.71 3.73 -1.52
CA PHE A 67 -4.90 4.47 -1.93
C PHE A 67 -5.89 4.54 -0.78
N ALA A 68 -6.71 5.60 -0.74
CA ALA A 68 -7.78 5.75 0.23
C ALA A 68 -9.06 6.23 -0.43
N VAL A 69 -10.18 6.07 0.28
CA VAL A 69 -11.46 6.66 -0.13
C VAL A 69 -11.62 7.97 0.62
N PRO A 70 -11.72 9.12 -0.08
CA PRO A 70 -11.97 10.39 0.57
C PRO A 70 -13.26 10.40 1.37
N HIS A 71 -13.33 11.29 2.37
CA HIS A 71 -14.52 11.54 3.16
C HIS A 71 -15.12 12.93 2.86
N GLY A 72 -16.38 13.13 3.26
CA GLY A 72 -17.06 14.41 3.16
C GLY A 72 -17.16 14.95 1.74
N LEU A 73 -16.86 16.23 1.55
CA LEU A 73 -17.00 16.95 0.29
C LEU A 73 -16.14 16.40 -0.86
N TRP A 74 -15.04 15.72 -0.56
CA TRP A 74 -14.13 15.18 -1.58
C TRP A 74 -14.54 13.79 -2.10
N ARG A 75 -15.50 13.14 -1.45
CA ARG A 75 -15.98 11.82 -1.88
C ARG A 75 -16.72 11.86 -3.23
N PRO A 76 -17.70 12.76 -3.48
CA PRO A 76 -18.41 12.80 -4.78
C PRO A 76 -17.47 13.07 -5.97
N PRO A 77 -16.58 14.08 -5.96
CA PRO A 77 -15.66 14.29 -7.08
C PRO A 77 -14.67 13.13 -7.25
N TRP A 78 -14.22 12.47 -6.19
CA TRP A 78 -13.40 11.26 -6.29
C TRP A 78 -14.16 10.10 -6.93
N GLU A 79 -15.41 9.88 -6.55
CA GLU A 79 -16.28 8.86 -7.19
C GLU A 79 -16.46 9.12 -8.69
N LEU A 80 -16.70 10.37 -9.08
CA LEU A 80 -16.78 10.77 -10.49
C LEU A 80 -15.44 10.50 -11.20
N TYR A 81 -14.32 10.87 -10.58
CA TYR A 81 -12.99 10.65 -11.14
C TYR A 81 -12.71 9.15 -11.39
N VAL A 82 -12.91 8.29 -10.39
CA VAL A 82 -12.58 6.86 -10.54
C VAL A 82 -13.58 6.07 -11.36
N ARG A 83 -14.84 6.53 -11.48
CA ARG A 83 -15.88 5.85 -12.29
C ARG A 83 -15.92 6.28 -13.75
N ALA A 84 -15.60 7.52 -14.04
CA ALA A 84 -15.75 8.08 -15.38
C ALA A 84 -14.43 8.61 -15.95
N LEU A 85 -13.78 9.57 -15.26
CA LEU A 85 -12.63 10.27 -15.82
C LEU A 85 -11.43 9.35 -15.99
N LEU A 86 -11.14 8.51 -15.01
CA LEU A 86 -9.99 7.60 -15.07
C LEU A 86 -10.12 6.52 -16.15
N PRO A 87 -11.26 5.80 -16.28
CA PRO A 87 -11.46 4.88 -17.40
C PRO A 87 -11.45 5.56 -18.78
N LEU A 88 -12.07 6.75 -18.91
CA LEU A 88 -12.09 7.51 -20.16
C LEU A 88 -10.68 7.98 -20.57
N ALA A 89 -9.91 8.53 -19.62
CA ALA A 89 -8.52 8.91 -19.84
C ALA A 89 -7.66 7.69 -20.21
N GLY A 90 -7.85 6.57 -19.49
CA GLY A 90 -7.19 5.31 -19.79
C GLY A 90 -7.46 4.82 -21.20
N ARG A 91 -8.72 4.92 -21.67
CA ARG A 91 -9.12 4.55 -23.04
C ARG A 91 -8.41 5.39 -24.11
N ALA A 92 -8.18 6.68 -23.81
CA ALA A 92 -7.46 7.57 -24.73
C ALA A 92 -5.97 7.24 -24.84
N ILE A 93 -5.38 6.56 -23.83
CA ILE A 93 -3.97 6.18 -23.81
C ILE A 93 -3.76 4.80 -24.45
N SER A 94 -4.43 3.76 -23.95
CA SER A 94 -4.40 2.41 -24.51
C SER A 94 -5.47 1.51 -23.89
N PRO A 95 -5.81 0.36 -24.53
CA PRO A 95 -6.72 -0.63 -23.94
C PRO A 95 -6.31 -1.10 -22.55
N ALA A 96 -5.02 -1.34 -22.32
CA ALA A 96 -4.49 -1.76 -21.02
C ALA A 96 -4.70 -0.69 -19.92
N TRP A 97 -4.54 0.59 -20.25
CA TRP A 97 -4.83 1.69 -19.32
C TRP A 97 -6.31 1.85 -19.03
N HIS A 98 -7.18 1.53 -20.00
CA HIS A 98 -8.63 1.51 -19.79
C HIS A 98 -9.03 0.45 -18.75
N GLU A 99 -8.47 -0.77 -18.86
CA GLU A 99 -8.70 -1.85 -17.89
C GLU A 99 -8.24 -1.46 -16.48
N VAL A 100 -7.04 -0.88 -16.36
CA VAL A 100 -6.52 -0.36 -15.07
C VAL A 100 -7.46 0.70 -14.51
N GLY A 101 -7.92 1.63 -15.32
CA GLY A 101 -8.86 2.69 -14.91
C GLY A 101 -10.19 2.14 -14.41
N GLY A 102 -10.73 1.11 -15.07
CA GLY A 102 -11.97 0.44 -14.68
C GLY A 102 -11.84 -0.38 -13.40
N PHE A 103 -10.68 -1.00 -13.19
CA PHE A 103 -10.39 -1.87 -12.03
C PHE A 103 -10.11 -1.09 -10.74
N LEU A 104 -9.40 0.03 -10.82
CA LEU A 104 -8.80 0.68 -9.65
C LEU A 104 -9.85 1.16 -8.63
N GLY A 105 -10.88 1.87 -9.08
CA GLY A 105 -11.92 2.40 -8.20
C GLY A 105 -12.71 1.33 -7.44
N PRO A 106 -13.27 0.32 -8.11
CA PRO A 106 -13.91 -0.83 -7.46
C PRO A 106 -13.00 -1.53 -6.45
N SER A 107 -11.77 -1.84 -6.83
CA SER A 107 -10.79 -2.53 -5.98
C SER A 107 -10.45 -1.76 -4.71
N ILE A 108 -10.31 -0.42 -4.77
CA ILE A 108 -10.10 0.40 -3.58
C ILE A 108 -11.31 0.34 -2.66
N ARG A 109 -12.53 0.48 -3.20
CA ARG A 109 -13.77 0.44 -2.38
C ARG A 109 -13.97 -0.92 -1.71
N GLU A 110 -13.76 -2.01 -2.44
CA GLU A 110 -13.87 -3.37 -1.91
C GLU A 110 -12.88 -3.63 -0.77
N PHE A 111 -11.63 -3.20 -0.95
CA PHE A 111 -10.61 -3.30 0.09
C PHE A 111 -11.04 -2.59 1.37
N TYR A 112 -11.49 -1.32 1.29
CA TYR A 112 -11.93 -0.57 2.47
C TYR A 112 -13.30 -0.99 3.02
N ALA A 113 -14.13 -1.65 2.24
CA ALA A 113 -15.35 -2.31 2.75
C ALA A 113 -14.99 -3.52 3.63
N ARG A 114 -13.98 -4.31 3.23
CA ARG A 114 -13.48 -5.45 3.99
C ARG A 114 -12.58 -5.03 5.17
N TRP A 115 -11.72 -4.03 4.94
CA TRP A 115 -10.72 -3.53 5.88
C TRP A 115 -10.89 -2.02 6.12
N PRO A 116 -11.84 -1.57 6.94
CA PRO A 116 -11.98 -0.17 7.31
C PRO A 116 -10.69 0.39 7.90
N GLU A 117 -10.42 1.69 7.72
CA GLU A 117 -9.17 2.34 8.15
C GLU A 117 -8.85 2.08 9.63
N GLY A 118 -9.86 2.19 10.51
CA GLY A 118 -9.68 1.88 11.93
C GLY A 118 -9.18 0.46 12.17
N ARG A 119 -9.74 -0.52 11.45
CA ARG A 119 -9.31 -1.91 11.54
C ARG A 119 -7.88 -2.13 11.01
N LEU A 120 -7.51 -1.44 9.93
CA LEU A 120 -6.13 -1.48 9.43
C LEU A 120 -5.15 -0.93 10.48
N LEU A 121 -5.46 0.20 11.13
CA LEU A 121 -4.61 0.75 12.20
C LEU A 121 -4.50 -0.19 13.42
N GLU A 122 -5.54 -0.96 13.73
CA GLU A 122 -5.46 -2.04 14.74
C GLU A 122 -4.49 -3.13 14.29
N LEU A 123 -4.58 -3.61 13.04
CA LEU A 123 -3.67 -4.62 12.51
C LEU A 123 -2.19 -4.18 12.56
N TRP A 124 -1.90 -2.90 12.35
CA TRP A 124 -0.55 -2.36 12.55
C TRP A 124 -0.10 -2.54 14.01
N ARG A 125 -0.96 -2.21 14.98
CA ARG A 125 -0.64 -2.37 16.41
C ARG A 125 -0.50 -3.83 16.81
N ASP A 126 -1.41 -4.69 16.33
CA ASP A 126 -1.40 -6.13 16.58
C ASP A 126 -0.13 -6.81 15.99
N ALA A 127 0.48 -6.21 14.97
CA ALA A 127 1.75 -6.65 14.40
C ALA A 127 2.98 -6.21 15.23
N GLY A 128 2.81 -5.57 16.38
CA GLY A 128 3.89 -5.07 17.22
C GLY A 128 4.49 -3.75 16.73
N ILE A 129 3.69 -2.91 16.06
CA ILE A 129 4.11 -1.59 15.62
C ILE A 129 3.43 -0.55 16.51
N THR A 130 4.23 0.27 17.18
CA THR A 130 3.78 1.34 18.09
C THR A 130 3.87 2.71 17.43
N ASP A 131 3.36 3.73 18.11
CA ASP A 131 3.31 5.11 17.59
C ASP A 131 2.67 5.20 16.19
N VAL A 132 1.69 4.33 15.93
CA VAL A 132 1.03 4.26 14.62
C VAL A 132 0.27 5.56 14.36
N ARG A 133 0.67 6.24 13.30
CA ARG A 133 0.07 7.49 12.80
C ARG A 133 -0.31 7.35 11.34
N SER A 134 -1.30 8.10 10.92
CA SER A 134 -1.67 8.20 9.51
C SER A 134 -1.88 9.64 9.08
N ARG A 135 -1.62 9.91 7.80
CA ARG A 135 -1.87 11.20 7.17
C ARG A 135 -2.48 10.99 5.79
N ARG A 136 -3.60 11.64 5.54
CA ARG A 136 -4.23 11.64 4.22
C ARG A 136 -3.54 12.63 3.29
N LEU A 137 -3.42 12.22 2.04
CA LEU A 137 -2.82 12.95 0.93
C LEU A 137 -3.83 13.09 -0.22
N SER A 138 -3.53 13.99 -1.18
CA SER A 138 -4.31 14.10 -2.43
C SER A 138 -5.83 14.21 -2.16
N LEU A 139 -6.23 15.19 -1.32
CA LEU A 139 -7.64 15.42 -0.94
C LEU A 139 -8.32 14.20 -0.30
N GLY A 140 -7.53 13.29 0.25
CA GLY A 140 -8.01 12.06 0.90
C GLY A 140 -8.00 10.82 0.00
N GLY A 141 -7.53 10.92 -1.25
CA GLY A 141 -7.40 9.79 -2.18
C GLY A 141 -6.17 8.91 -1.94
N GLY A 142 -5.24 9.34 -1.09
CA GLY A 142 -4.10 8.58 -0.62
C GLY A 142 -3.97 8.65 0.90
N ILE A 143 -3.30 7.67 1.50
CA ILE A 143 -2.99 7.63 2.93
C ILE A 143 -1.58 7.10 3.14
N VAL A 144 -0.79 7.80 3.94
CA VAL A 144 0.47 7.28 4.47
C VAL A 144 0.24 6.89 5.91
N THR A 145 0.62 5.68 6.26
CA THR A 145 0.60 5.16 7.64
C THR A 145 2.02 4.77 8.03
N TRP A 146 2.45 5.12 9.22
CA TRP A 146 3.77 4.77 9.73
C TRP A 146 3.75 4.52 11.22
N GLY A 147 4.77 3.82 11.70
CA GLY A 147 5.00 3.53 13.12
C GLY A 147 6.38 2.95 13.36
N ARG A 148 6.65 2.54 14.60
CA ARG A 148 7.92 1.95 15.02
C ARG A 148 7.70 0.52 15.51
N ARG A 149 8.60 -0.40 15.14
CA ARG A 149 8.60 -1.74 15.71
C ARG A 149 8.99 -1.72 17.19
N THR A 150 8.24 -2.41 18.05
CA THR A 150 8.59 -2.68 19.45
C THR A 150 9.70 -3.72 19.59
#